data_04b6303c6e4e66740a0f581f0e83b343
#
_entry.id   04b6303c6e4e66740a0f581f0e83b343
#
_cell.length_a   1.000
_cell.length_b   1.000
_cell.length_c   1.000
_cell.angle_alpha   90.00
_cell.angle_beta   90.00
_cell.angle_gamma   90.00
#
_symmetry.space_group_name_H-M   'P 1'
#
loop_
_entity.id
_entity.type
_entity.pdbx_description
1 polymer ?
#
loop_
_entity_poly.entity_id
_entity_poly.type
_entity_poly.pdbx_seq_one_letter_code
_entity_poly.pdbx_strand_id
1 'polypeptide(L)'
;IFTSANAIKFLDLKSIDKKILCFCVGEATEKTARNNGFQNVITAEGNVENLKELILQNFDKKDGSLIYTSGETVSTDLDQQLLKVGYNVKRIVNYRTLHNKNFNEEFVTELKQKMPDIVYVYSQNSAASFLNYIKLQQLESLWMNTNLMCIGEKTSSILNEIKWKKI
;
A
#
# COMPACT_ATOMS: atom_id res chain seq x y z
N ILE A 1 -9.29 -11.63 -3.22
CA ILE A 1 -9.01 -10.58 -2.24
C ILE A 1 -8.02 -9.61 -2.84
N PHE A 2 -8.29 -8.30 -2.74
CA PHE A 2 -7.45 -7.21 -3.24
C PHE A 2 -7.26 -6.14 -2.15
N THR A 3 -6.06 -6.00 -1.64
CA THR A 3 -5.72 -4.95 -0.66
C THR A 3 -5.11 -3.70 -1.31
N SER A 4 -4.95 -3.71 -2.64
CA SER A 4 -4.44 -2.59 -3.43
C SER A 4 -4.95 -2.64 -4.87
N ALA A 5 -5.24 -1.50 -5.44
CA ALA A 5 -5.59 -1.35 -6.85
C ALA A 5 -4.50 -1.90 -7.80
N ASN A 6 -3.23 -1.89 -7.37
CA ASN A 6 -2.14 -2.45 -8.17
C ASN A 6 -2.27 -3.96 -8.36
N ALA A 7 -2.80 -4.68 -7.37
CA ALA A 7 -3.03 -6.12 -7.51
C ALA A 7 -3.99 -6.45 -8.66
N ILE A 8 -4.95 -5.57 -8.93
CA ILE A 8 -5.90 -5.72 -10.05
C ILE A 8 -5.26 -5.32 -11.37
N LYS A 9 -4.52 -4.21 -11.40
CA LYS A 9 -3.89 -3.67 -12.61
C LYS A 9 -2.91 -4.63 -13.27
N PHE A 10 -2.22 -5.46 -12.48
CA PHE A 10 -1.23 -6.42 -12.96
C PHE A 10 -1.76 -7.86 -13.05
N LEU A 11 -3.08 -8.04 -13.00
CA LEU A 11 -3.72 -9.34 -13.11
C LEU A 11 -4.15 -9.60 -14.57
N ASP A 12 -3.91 -10.81 -15.08
CA ASP A 12 -4.53 -11.23 -16.34
C ASP A 12 -6.02 -11.50 -16.11
N LEU A 13 -6.83 -10.56 -16.54
CA LEU A 13 -8.28 -10.57 -16.30
C LEU A 13 -9.09 -11.32 -17.34
N LYS A 14 -8.46 -11.81 -18.42
CA LYS A 14 -9.18 -12.42 -19.57
C LYS A 14 -9.84 -13.74 -19.20
N SER A 15 -9.19 -14.52 -18.32
CA SER A 15 -9.66 -15.84 -17.91
C SER A 15 -10.44 -15.85 -16.58
N ILE A 16 -10.68 -14.68 -15.97
CA ILE A 16 -11.33 -14.57 -14.67
C ILE A 16 -12.82 -14.30 -14.84
N ASP A 17 -13.66 -15.16 -14.24
CA ASP A 17 -15.08 -14.88 -14.14
C ASP A 17 -15.34 -13.63 -13.30
N LYS A 18 -16.03 -12.67 -13.90
CA LYS A 18 -16.33 -11.37 -13.27
C LYS A 18 -17.48 -11.43 -12.25
N LYS A 19 -18.14 -12.58 -12.14
CA LYS A 19 -19.20 -12.82 -11.16
C LYS A 19 -18.67 -13.35 -9.83
N ILE A 20 -17.38 -13.70 -9.74
CA ILE A 20 -16.78 -14.15 -8.47
C ILE A 20 -16.89 -13.03 -7.41
N LEU A 21 -17.01 -13.44 -6.16
CA LEU A 21 -17.03 -12.52 -5.03
C LEU A 21 -15.61 -11.93 -4.82
N CYS A 22 -15.53 -10.60 -4.79
CA CYS A 22 -14.29 -9.86 -4.58
C CYS A 22 -14.33 -9.09 -3.27
N PHE A 23 -13.33 -9.28 -2.44
CA PHE A 23 -13.12 -8.49 -1.23
C PHE A 23 -12.02 -7.46 -1.45
N CYS A 24 -12.30 -6.19 -1.18
CA CYS A 24 -11.39 -5.06 -1.42
C CYS A 24 -11.14 -4.25 -0.15
N VAL A 25 -9.98 -3.60 -0.07
CA VAL A 25 -9.71 -2.54 0.91
C VAL A 25 -9.77 -1.19 0.21
N GLY A 26 -10.64 -0.32 0.69
CA GLY A 26 -10.75 1.08 0.29
C GLY A 26 -11.39 1.32 -1.07
N GLU A 27 -11.99 2.49 -1.20
CA GLU A 27 -12.76 2.93 -2.38
C GLU A 27 -11.96 2.86 -3.69
N ALA A 28 -10.67 3.24 -3.66
CA ALA A 28 -9.84 3.23 -4.85
C ALA A 28 -9.64 1.81 -5.43
N THR A 29 -9.53 0.80 -4.57
CA THR A 29 -9.41 -0.61 -4.97
C THR A 29 -10.75 -1.13 -5.50
N GLU A 30 -11.85 -0.81 -4.82
CA GLU A 30 -13.20 -1.13 -5.26
C GLU A 30 -13.49 -0.56 -6.66
N LYS A 31 -13.28 0.74 -6.83
CA LYS A 31 -13.47 1.41 -8.11
C LYS A 31 -12.65 0.76 -9.22
N THR A 32 -11.41 0.37 -8.92
CA THR A 32 -10.56 -0.35 -9.88
C THR A 32 -11.14 -1.73 -10.20
N ALA A 33 -11.65 -2.49 -9.22
CA ALA A 33 -12.27 -3.78 -9.44
C ALA A 33 -13.51 -3.65 -10.32
N ARG A 34 -14.43 -2.76 -10.00
CA ARG A 34 -15.67 -2.52 -10.76
C ARG A 34 -15.37 -2.04 -12.19
N ASN A 35 -14.42 -1.15 -12.38
CA ASN A 35 -14.00 -0.68 -13.72
C ASN A 35 -13.39 -1.81 -14.58
N ASN A 36 -12.87 -2.86 -13.95
CA ASN A 36 -12.38 -4.07 -14.64
C ASN A 36 -13.45 -5.18 -14.77
N GLY A 37 -14.71 -4.84 -14.49
CA GLY A 37 -15.87 -5.69 -14.75
C GLY A 37 -16.30 -6.60 -13.60
N PHE A 38 -15.63 -6.60 -12.44
CA PHE A 38 -16.09 -7.39 -11.30
C PHE A 38 -17.43 -6.86 -10.79
N GLN A 39 -18.42 -7.77 -10.70
CA GLN A 39 -19.81 -7.43 -10.39
C GLN A 39 -20.10 -7.48 -8.88
N ASN A 40 -19.54 -8.47 -8.20
CA ASN A 40 -19.78 -8.74 -6.78
C ASN A 40 -18.58 -8.28 -5.95
N VAL A 41 -18.55 -6.99 -5.59
CA VAL A 41 -17.44 -6.40 -4.83
C VAL A 41 -17.96 -5.93 -3.47
N ILE A 42 -17.34 -6.46 -2.42
CA ILE A 42 -17.55 -6.06 -1.02
C ILE A 42 -16.29 -5.35 -0.55
N THR A 43 -16.43 -4.17 0.01
CA THR A 43 -15.31 -3.29 0.34
C THR A 43 -15.27 -2.97 1.82
N ALA A 44 -14.13 -3.21 2.45
CA ALA A 44 -13.84 -2.74 3.78
C ALA A 44 -13.31 -1.30 3.74
N GLU A 45 -13.90 -0.44 4.55
CA GLU A 45 -13.34 0.88 4.83
C GLU A 45 -12.20 0.74 5.83
N GLY A 46 -11.11 1.50 5.62
CA GLY A 46 -9.98 1.55 6.53
C GLY A 46 -8.83 0.64 6.14
N ASN A 47 -8.66 -0.50 6.78
CA ASN A 47 -7.45 -1.31 6.69
C ASN A 47 -7.70 -2.81 6.47
N VAL A 48 -6.61 -3.60 6.51
CA VAL A 48 -6.64 -5.06 6.28
C VAL A 48 -7.37 -5.81 7.40
N GLU A 49 -7.35 -5.32 8.63
CA GLU A 49 -8.06 -5.89 9.76
C GLU A 49 -9.58 -5.80 9.54
N ASN A 50 -10.09 -4.65 9.10
CA ASN A 50 -11.49 -4.49 8.73
C ASN A 50 -11.88 -5.41 7.57
N LEU A 51 -10.97 -5.59 6.58
CA LEU A 51 -11.21 -6.54 5.49
C LEU A 51 -11.30 -7.98 5.99
N LYS A 52 -10.46 -8.37 6.94
CA LYS A 52 -10.52 -9.71 7.54
C LYS A 52 -11.85 -9.94 8.22
N GLU A 53 -12.31 -9.01 9.04
CA GLU A 53 -13.63 -9.10 9.70
C GLU A 53 -14.76 -9.24 8.67
N LEU A 54 -14.70 -8.45 7.60
CA LEU A 54 -15.68 -8.48 6.53
C LEU A 54 -15.70 -9.85 5.82
N ILE A 55 -14.54 -10.47 5.58
CA ILE A 55 -14.44 -11.83 5.02
C ILE A 55 -15.07 -12.85 5.97
N LEU A 56 -14.78 -12.77 7.26
CA LEU A 56 -15.32 -13.67 8.26
C LEU A 56 -16.87 -13.62 8.35
N GLN A 57 -17.45 -12.44 8.06
CA GLN A 57 -18.90 -12.23 8.09
C GLN A 57 -19.62 -12.65 6.80
N ASN A 58 -18.93 -12.59 5.65
CA ASN A 58 -19.58 -12.68 4.34
C ASN A 58 -19.11 -13.88 3.49
N PHE A 59 -18.20 -14.72 3.98
CA PHE A 59 -17.73 -15.88 3.24
C PHE A 59 -17.59 -17.10 4.17
N ASP A 60 -18.32 -18.19 3.88
CA ASP A 60 -18.17 -19.45 4.63
C ASP A 60 -16.95 -20.21 4.10
N LYS A 61 -16.21 -20.85 5.00
CA LYS A 61 -15.06 -21.71 4.68
C LYS A 61 -15.42 -22.88 3.77
N LYS A 62 -16.69 -23.28 3.76
CA LYS A 62 -17.24 -24.36 2.92
C LYS A 62 -17.52 -23.92 1.50
N ASP A 63 -17.61 -22.61 1.23
CA ASP A 63 -17.94 -22.06 -0.07
C ASP A 63 -16.77 -22.10 -1.06
N GLY A 64 -15.58 -22.48 -0.59
CA GLY A 64 -14.41 -22.69 -1.45
C GLY A 64 -13.12 -22.09 -0.93
N SER A 65 -12.23 -21.76 -1.87
CA SER A 65 -10.91 -21.20 -1.58
C SER A 65 -10.85 -19.72 -1.90
N LEU A 66 -10.09 -18.99 -1.12
CA LEU A 66 -9.80 -17.58 -1.33
C LEU A 66 -8.47 -17.42 -2.07
N ILE A 67 -8.44 -16.56 -3.06
CA ILE A 67 -7.21 -16.10 -3.71
C ILE A 67 -6.90 -14.69 -3.23
N TYR A 68 -5.74 -14.51 -2.61
CA TYR A 68 -5.24 -13.21 -2.20
C TYR A 68 -4.15 -12.74 -3.15
N THR A 69 -4.48 -11.80 -4.03
CA THR A 69 -3.50 -11.21 -4.96
C THR A 69 -2.90 -9.96 -4.34
N SER A 70 -1.58 -9.94 -4.22
CA SER A 70 -0.87 -8.88 -3.48
C SER A 70 0.48 -8.53 -4.09
N GLY A 71 1.06 -7.44 -3.59
CA GLY A 71 2.48 -7.15 -3.78
C GLY A 71 3.38 -8.13 -3.03
N GLU A 72 4.66 -8.15 -3.39
CA GLU A 72 5.70 -8.92 -2.70
C GLU A 72 5.77 -8.54 -1.21
N THR A 73 5.82 -7.23 -0.94
CA THR A 73 5.77 -6.68 0.42
C THR A 73 4.34 -6.32 0.78
N VAL A 74 3.88 -6.78 1.93
CA VAL A 74 2.57 -6.46 2.52
C VAL A 74 2.76 -5.90 3.92
N SER A 75 1.85 -5.05 4.36
CA SER A 75 1.87 -4.50 5.73
C SER A 75 1.33 -5.47 6.77
N THR A 76 0.56 -6.45 6.34
CA THR A 76 -0.11 -7.44 7.20
C THR A 76 -0.21 -8.76 6.44
N ASP A 77 0.14 -9.87 7.10
CA ASP A 77 0.05 -11.22 6.54
C ASP A 77 -1.39 -11.76 6.61
N LEU A 78 -2.30 -11.16 5.84
CA LEU A 78 -3.73 -11.50 5.82
C LEU A 78 -3.97 -12.96 5.48
N ASP A 79 -3.23 -13.52 4.53
CA ASP A 79 -3.30 -14.92 4.15
C ASP A 79 -3.00 -15.84 5.34
N GLN A 80 -1.95 -15.57 6.10
CA GLN A 80 -1.60 -16.35 7.29
C GLN A 80 -2.66 -16.22 8.39
N GLN A 81 -3.22 -15.04 8.56
CA GLN A 81 -4.29 -14.83 9.54
C GLN A 81 -5.57 -15.59 9.17
N LEU A 82 -5.94 -15.63 7.89
CA LEU A 82 -7.11 -16.37 7.41
C LEU A 82 -6.87 -17.88 7.46
N LEU A 83 -5.68 -18.37 7.12
CA LEU A 83 -5.29 -19.78 7.27
C LEU A 83 -5.41 -20.25 8.73
N LYS A 84 -4.91 -19.43 9.70
CA LYS A 84 -5.00 -19.76 11.13
C LYS A 84 -6.42 -19.95 11.63
N VAL A 85 -7.39 -19.25 11.05
CA VAL A 85 -8.80 -19.40 11.41
C VAL A 85 -9.55 -20.39 10.50
N GLY A 86 -8.82 -21.17 9.69
CA GLY A 86 -9.33 -22.33 8.96
C GLY A 86 -9.88 -22.06 7.56
N TYR A 87 -9.59 -20.90 6.96
CA TYR A 87 -9.89 -20.67 5.54
C TYR A 87 -8.83 -21.32 4.65
N ASN A 88 -9.23 -21.79 3.49
CA ASN A 88 -8.30 -22.19 2.44
C ASN A 88 -7.93 -20.94 1.62
N VAL A 89 -6.70 -20.46 1.78
CA VAL A 89 -6.24 -19.23 1.12
C VAL A 89 -4.95 -19.49 0.35
N LYS A 90 -4.91 -19.03 -0.90
CA LYS A 90 -3.70 -19.02 -1.72
C LYS A 90 -3.30 -17.58 -2.02
N ARG A 91 -2.12 -17.17 -1.54
CA ARG A 91 -1.54 -15.89 -1.90
C ARG A 91 -0.83 -15.97 -3.25
N ILE A 92 -1.07 -14.98 -4.12
CA ILE A 92 -0.39 -14.80 -5.41
C ILE A 92 0.26 -13.42 -5.40
N VAL A 93 1.58 -13.42 -5.47
CA VAL A 93 2.37 -12.17 -5.63
C VAL A 93 2.42 -11.85 -7.12
N ASN A 94 1.82 -10.74 -7.54
CA ASN A 94 1.75 -10.35 -8.95
C ASN A 94 2.40 -9.00 -9.26
N TYR A 95 2.90 -8.28 -8.25
CA TYR A 95 3.70 -7.06 -8.44
C TYR A 95 4.70 -6.87 -7.31
N ARG A 96 5.71 -6.06 -7.58
CA ARG A 96 6.63 -5.56 -6.55
C ARG A 96 6.79 -4.05 -6.67
N THR A 97 7.00 -3.40 -5.55
CA THR A 97 7.34 -1.98 -5.49
C THR A 97 8.84 -1.84 -5.47
N LEU A 98 9.39 -1.11 -6.44
CA LEU A 98 10.80 -0.76 -6.47
C LEU A 98 10.95 0.70 -6.06
N HIS A 99 11.83 0.96 -5.12
CA HIS A 99 12.22 2.34 -4.82
C HIS A 99 13.02 2.90 -5.99
N ASN A 100 12.64 4.09 -6.44
CA ASN A 100 13.39 4.76 -7.50
C ASN A 100 14.80 5.12 -6.98
N LYS A 101 15.82 4.70 -7.72
CA LYS A 101 17.23 5.00 -7.41
C LYS A 101 17.79 6.11 -8.29
N ASN A 102 17.13 6.39 -9.40
CA ASN A 102 17.56 7.42 -10.35
C ASN A 102 16.74 8.69 -10.08
N PHE A 103 17.43 9.70 -9.65
CA PHE A 103 16.82 11.00 -9.37
C PHE A 103 17.37 12.03 -10.36
N ASN A 104 16.52 12.98 -10.74
CA ASN A 104 16.91 14.09 -11.57
C ASN A 104 17.85 15.01 -10.77
N GLU A 105 19.08 15.23 -11.26
CA GLU A 105 20.07 16.12 -10.64
C GLU A 105 19.56 17.57 -10.54
N GLU A 106 18.74 17.97 -11.50
CA GLU A 106 18.08 19.27 -11.49
C GLU A 106 17.16 19.43 -10.27
N PHE A 107 16.35 18.39 -9.97
CA PHE A 107 15.48 18.38 -8.78
C PHE A 107 16.29 18.48 -7.47
N VAL A 108 17.44 17.79 -7.38
CA VAL A 108 18.31 17.88 -6.20
C VAL A 108 18.87 19.30 -6.06
N THR A 109 19.22 19.93 -7.17
CA THR A 109 19.72 21.31 -7.20
C THR A 109 18.65 22.30 -6.77
N GLU A 110 17.43 22.15 -7.28
CA GLU A 110 16.28 22.97 -6.88
C GLU A 110 15.96 22.82 -5.39
N LEU A 111 15.96 21.58 -4.86
CA LEU A 111 15.77 21.34 -3.43
C LEU A 111 16.81 22.06 -2.57
N LYS A 112 18.10 22.03 -2.98
CA LYS A 112 19.18 22.73 -2.26
C LYS A 112 19.03 24.25 -2.29
N GLN A 113 18.43 24.79 -3.35
CA GLN A 113 18.21 26.23 -3.50
C GLN A 113 16.95 26.69 -2.75
N LYS A 114 15.89 25.86 -2.76
CA LYS A 114 14.60 26.19 -2.16
C LYS A 114 13.97 24.99 -1.51
N MET A 115 14.18 24.85 -0.21
CA MET A 115 13.55 23.79 0.58
C MET A 115 12.04 24.05 0.74
N PRO A 116 11.21 23.00 0.69
CA PRO A 116 9.79 23.14 0.94
C PRO A 116 9.51 23.45 2.42
N ASP A 117 8.45 24.21 2.70
CA ASP A 117 8.00 24.48 4.05
C ASP A 117 7.38 23.23 4.71
N ILE A 118 6.75 22.38 3.90
CA ILE A 118 6.04 21.16 4.36
C ILE A 118 6.30 20.02 3.38
N VAL A 119 6.58 18.84 3.92
CA VAL A 119 6.57 17.57 3.20
C VAL A 119 5.43 16.72 3.74
N TYR A 120 4.59 16.19 2.84
CA TYR A 120 3.49 15.31 3.19
C TYR A 120 3.75 13.89 2.72
N VAL A 121 3.68 12.91 3.65
CA VAL A 121 3.98 11.50 3.36
C VAL A 121 2.79 10.61 3.69
N TYR A 122 2.25 9.95 2.65
CA TYR A 122 0.99 9.19 2.71
C TYR A 122 1.13 7.72 3.09
N SER A 123 2.34 7.15 3.14
CA SER A 123 2.50 5.72 3.40
C SER A 123 3.90 5.39 3.92
N GLN A 124 4.00 4.24 4.62
CA GLN A 124 5.28 3.71 5.08
C GLN A 124 6.27 3.45 3.92
N ASN A 125 5.78 2.94 2.78
CA ASN A 125 6.61 2.72 1.59
C ASN A 125 7.15 4.04 1.01
N SER A 126 6.32 5.09 0.98
CA SER A 126 6.76 6.42 0.55
C SER A 126 7.78 7.00 1.53
N ALA A 127 7.56 6.82 2.84
CA ALA A 127 8.51 7.25 3.87
C ALA A 127 9.87 6.54 3.72
N ALA A 128 9.86 5.23 3.55
CA ALA A 128 11.08 4.44 3.36
C ALA A 128 11.82 4.84 2.07
N SER A 129 11.08 5.05 0.98
CA SER A 129 11.65 5.52 -0.30
C SER A 129 12.28 6.90 -0.17
N PHE A 130 11.59 7.80 0.51
CA PHE A 130 12.06 9.16 0.74
C PHE A 130 13.28 9.20 1.67
N LEU A 131 13.28 8.43 2.76
CA LEU A 131 14.44 8.31 3.65
C LEU A 131 15.67 7.79 2.91
N ASN A 132 15.49 6.72 2.11
CA ASN A 132 16.56 6.16 1.30
C ASN A 132 17.12 7.20 0.32
N TYR A 133 16.26 7.98 -0.32
CA TYR A 133 16.67 9.07 -1.19
C TYR A 133 17.50 10.13 -0.48
N ILE A 134 17.01 10.63 0.66
CA ILE A 134 17.70 11.64 1.46
C ILE A 134 19.11 11.17 1.84
N LYS A 135 19.24 9.91 2.29
CA LYS A 135 20.52 9.30 2.68
C LYS A 135 21.46 9.13 1.47
N LEU A 136 20.96 8.63 0.34
CA LEU A 136 21.76 8.47 -0.87
C LEU A 136 22.31 9.79 -1.40
N GLN A 137 21.56 10.88 -1.26
CA GLN A 137 21.94 12.20 -1.73
C GLN A 137 22.63 13.05 -0.65
N GLN A 138 22.81 12.52 0.57
CA GLN A 138 23.41 13.23 1.72
C GLN A 138 22.69 14.55 2.04
N LEU A 139 21.34 14.50 2.05
CA LEU A 139 20.50 15.68 2.22
C LEU A 139 19.89 15.80 3.62
N GLU A 140 20.31 14.98 4.60
CA GLU A 140 19.69 14.89 5.92
C GLU A 140 19.62 16.21 6.65
N SER A 141 20.68 17.02 6.53
CA SER A 141 20.78 18.31 7.23
C SER A 141 19.89 19.41 6.67
N LEU A 142 19.34 19.24 5.47
CA LEU A 142 18.56 20.30 4.82
C LEU A 142 17.14 20.42 5.39
N TRP A 143 16.62 19.36 6.03
CA TRP A 143 15.20 19.27 6.43
C TRP A 143 14.86 19.93 7.77
N MET A 144 15.85 20.47 8.49
CA MET A 144 15.66 21.07 9.83
C MET A 144 14.64 22.21 9.89
N ASN A 145 14.40 22.89 8.78
CA ASN A 145 13.45 23.99 8.68
C ASN A 145 12.12 23.60 8.01
N THR A 146 11.99 22.34 7.60
CA THR A 146 10.80 21.80 6.93
C THR A 146 9.91 21.07 7.95
N ASN A 147 8.59 21.25 7.85
CA ASN A 147 7.63 20.51 8.63
C ASN A 147 7.34 19.16 7.95
N LEU A 148 7.29 18.07 8.71
CA LEU A 148 6.85 16.78 8.23
C LEU A 148 5.39 16.55 8.61
N MET A 149 4.56 16.18 7.64
CA MET A 149 3.19 15.70 7.86
C MET A 149 3.07 14.27 7.36
N CYS A 150 2.60 13.38 8.23
CA CYS A 150 2.40 11.96 7.92
C CYS A 150 0.95 11.56 8.16
N ILE A 151 0.47 10.55 7.42
CA ILE A 151 -0.87 10.01 7.59
C ILE A 151 -1.06 9.31 8.97
N GLY A 152 0.03 8.96 9.65
CA GLY A 152 -0.03 8.33 10.97
C GLY A 152 1.36 8.00 11.51
N GLU A 153 1.40 7.61 12.79
CA GLU A 153 2.60 7.39 13.58
C GLU A 153 3.56 6.34 12.97
N LYS A 154 3.04 5.23 12.42
CA LYS A 154 3.86 4.22 11.76
C LYS A 154 4.62 4.76 10.53
N THR A 155 4.09 5.80 9.90
CA THR A 155 4.74 6.46 8.76
C THR A 155 5.78 7.46 9.24
N SER A 156 5.47 8.26 10.27
CA SER A 156 6.42 9.25 10.81
C SER A 156 7.61 8.59 11.49
N SER A 157 7.42 7.45 12.17
CA SER A 157 8.51 6.74 12.86
C SER A 157 9.66 6.34 11.92
N ILE A 158 9.38 6.06 10.64
CA ILE A 158 10.41 5.76 9.64
C ILE A 158 11.31 6.98 9.37
N LEU A 159 10.77 8.19 9.51
CA LEU A 159 11.46 9.44 9.21
C LEU A 159 12.04 10.15 10.44
N ASN A 160 11.93 9.55 11.63
CA ASN A 160 12.46 10.10 12.87
C ASN A 160 14.00 10.21 12.90
N GLU A 161 14.69 9.51 12.00
CA GLU A 161 16.15 9.62 11.84
C GLU A 161 16.57 10.99 11.28
N ILE A 162 15.64 11.71 10.65
CA ILE A 162 15.88 13.04 10.09
C ILE A 162 15.38 14.09 11.06
N LYS A 163 16.16 15.15 11.24
CA LYS A 163 15.76 16.28 12.06
C LYS A 163 14.81 17.19 11.30
N TRP A 164 13.57 17.25 11.73
CA TRP A 164 12.53 18.11 11.19
C TRP A 164 12.29 19.34 12.07
N LYS A 165 11.71 20.39 11.51
CA LYS A 165 11.24 21.55 12.28
C LYS A 165 10.08 21.15 13.21
N LYS A 166 9.15 20.36 12.71
CA LYS A 166 8.00 19.79 13.41
C LYS A 166 7.55 18.49 12.70
N ILE A 167 7.08 17.54 13.48
CA ILE A 167 6.42 16.31 12.99
C ILE A 167 4.97 16.31 13.47
#